data_4bae78a06d10c17e1717dd0cefc1e31b
#
_entry.id   4bae78a06d10c17e1717dd0cefc1e31b
#
_cell.length_a   1.000
_cell.length_b   1.000
_cell.length_c   1.000
_cell.angle_alpha   90.00
_cell.angle_beta   90.00
_cell.angle_gamma   90.00
#
_symmetry.space_group_name_H-M   'P 1'
#
loop_
_entity.id
_entity.type
_entity.pdbx_description
1 polymer ?
#
loop_
_entity_poly.entity_id
_entity_poly.type
_entity_poly.pdbx_seq_one_letter_code
_entity_poly.pdbx_strand_id
1 'polypeptide(L)'
;MVFLAALVVYFIGAHRTSEQEGAVYSSMDESRLPVVYTEFEGKEINGLHGYVQDMGNRAAGEAISVLSSDRRLNLRIHEFGNTITEISYEIRNLSMDRLIERTELSDWSSKEGITTVSLPIQNLISKDKAYLLILNVKTAEQQIQYYTRIMWTDAPRALDMLQLAEEFTRKSLDYEQAKELVSYLETSPEEDNSSLGHVTIRASFDHLTWDGLHAEMEGEPRITLQEFDGIMGQVQVQYYVRLTDSQGKESLAEAEDNFAMKWNEQRIYLMNYERNANHIFTGSEGAFSGKRIVLGISDEAGIGTVKSRIPGIFFLK
;
A
#
# COMPACT_ATOMS: atom_id res chain seq x y z
N MET A 1 -12.19 67.24 -1.29
CA MET A 1 -10.76 66.86 -1.45
C MET A 1 -10.28 65.93 -0.35
N VAL A 2 -10.49 66.23 0.95
CA VAL A 2 -9.98 65.39 2.10
C VAL A 2 -10.58 63.98 2.10
N PHE A 3 -11.89 63.81 1.75
CA PHE A 3 -12.53 62.50 1.72
C PHE A 3 -11.93 61.58 0.63
N LEU A 4 -11.65 62.11 -0.54
CA LEU A 4 -11.01 61.33 -1.63
C LEU A 4 -9.57 60.89 -1.27
N ALA A 5 -8.82 61.76 -0.58
CA ALA A 5 -7.48 61.40 -0.09
C ALA A 5 -7.54 60.31 0.98
N ALA A 6 -8.49 60.38 1.90
CA ALA A 6 -8.72 59.33 2.92
C ALA A 6 -9.12 57.97 2.31
N LEU A 7 -9.94 57.99 1.25
CA LEU A 7 -10.35 56.79 0.52
C LEU A 7 -9.18 56.14 -0.21
N VAL A 8 -8.33 56.94 -0.86
CA VAL A 8 -7.10 56.43 -1.52
C VAL A 8 -6.11 55.86 -0.51
N VAL A 9 -5.91 56.51 0.64
CA VAL A 9 -5.05 55.96 1.72
C VAL A 9 -5.62 54.70 2.32
N TYR A 10 -6.93 54.59 2.48
CA TYR A 10 -7.58 53.38 2.94
C TYR A 10 -7.44 52.21 1.94
N PHE A 11 -7.64 52.45 0.62
CA PHE A 11 -7.43 51.41 -0.38
C PHE A 11 -5.98 51.01 -0.54
N ILE A 12 -5.03 51.94 -0.45
CA ILE A 12 -3.59 51.61 -0.46
C ILE A 12 -3.22 50.82 0.79
N GLY A 13 -3.76 51.19 1.98
CA GLY A 13 -3.57 50.42 3.21
C GLY A 13 -4.19 49.03 3.15
N ALA A 14 -5.43 48.92 2.69
CA ALA A 14 -6.13 47.65 2.54
C ALA A 14 -5.48 46.71 1.50
N HIS A 15 -4.89 47.24 0.44
CA HIS A 15 -4.13 46.44 -0.52
C HIS A 15 -2.71 46.08 -0.03
N ARG A 16 -2.11 46.85 0.87
CA ARG A 16 -0.81 46.49 1.47
C ARG A 16 -0.90 45.40 2.56
N THR A 17 -2.08 45.19 3.16
CA THR A 17 -2.32 44.12 4.10
C THR A 17 -2.72 42.78 3.45
N SER A 18 -2.78 42.74 2.13
CA SER A 18 -2.94 41.53 1.34
C SER A 18 -1.65 41.06 0.69
N GLU A 19 -0.49 41.35 1.27
CA GLU A 19 0.62 40.41 1.10
C GLU A 19 0.15 39.15 1.82
N GLN A 20 -0.28 38.18 1.02
CA GLN A 20 -0.38 36.81 1.45
C GLN A 20 0.92 36.51 2.20
N GLU A 21 0.89 36.47 3.52
CA GLU A 21 1.79 35.61 4.26
C GLU A 21 1.56 34.25 3.61
N GLY A 22 2.48 33.87 2.73
CA GLY A 22 2.46 32.57 2.11
C GLY A 22 2.27 31.60 3.25
N ALA A 23 1.22 30.79 3.21
CA ALA A 23 0.98 29.81 4.24
C ALA A 23 2.31 29.08 4.44
N VAL A 24 2.91 29.27 5.60
CA VAL A 24 4.11 28.54 5.98
C VAL A 24 3.64 27.12 6.21
N TYR A 25 3.68 26.32 5.15
CA TYR A 25 3.47 24.89 5.29
C TYR A 25 4.62 24.36 6.14
N SER A 26 4.30 23.78 7.27
CA SER A 26 5.31 23.00 8.00
C SER A 26 5.78 21.90 7.03
N SER A 27 7.10 21.74 6.90
CA SER A 27 7.65 20.58 6.22
C SER A 27 7.11 19.31 6.88
N MET A 28 6.68 18.34 6.09
CA MET A 28 6.42 17.02 6.65
C MET A 28 7.74 16.48 7.19
N ASP A 29 7.73 16.09 8.46
CA ASP A 29 8.84 15.34 9.02
C ASP A 29 8.97 14.00 8.26
N GLU A 30 10.20 13.54 8.11
CA GLU A 30 10.46 12.19 7.60
C GLU A 30 9.80 11.13 8.50
N SER A 31 9.50 9.96 7.95
CA SER A 31 9.00 8.84 8.74
C SER A 31 9.96 8.55 9.89
N ARG A 32 9.44 8.53 11.12
CA ARG A 32 10.28 8.28 12.31
C ARG A 32 10.42 6.80 12.63
N LEU A 33 9.60 5.94 12.06
CA LEU A 33 9.66 4.51 12.30
C LEU A 33 10.32 3.80 11.13
N PRO A 34 11.23 2.83 11.40
CA PRO A 34 11.69 1.93 10.36
C PRO A 34 10.54 1.17 9.72
N VAL A 35 10.69 0.81 8.45
CA VAL A 35 9.76 -0.07 7.73
C VAL A 35 10.42 -1.40 7.50
N VAL A 36 9.73 -2.48 7.86
CA VAL A 36 10.23 -3.84 7.72
C VAL A 36 9.58 -4.50 6.51
N TYR A 37 10.38 -5.03 5.61
CA TYR A 37 9.93 -5.88 4.51
C TYR A 37 10.38 -7.31 4.77
N THR A 38 9.55 -8.29 4.42
CA THR A 38 10.01 -9.67 4.33
C THR A 38 10.61 -9.88 2.94
N GLU A 39 11.72 -10.61 2.89
CA GLU A 39 12.35 -10.96 1.63
C GLU A 39 11.97 -12.39 1.27
N PHE A 40 11.42 -12.58 0.08
CA PHE A 40 11.09 -13.88 -0.46
C PHE A 40 11.67 -14.03 -1.87
N GLU A 41 12.58 -15.01 -2.03
CA GLU A 41 13.29 -15.27 -3.30
C GLU A 41 13.93 -14.01 -3.90
N GLY A 42 14.54 -13.19 -3.04
CA GLY A 42 15.26 -11.97 -3.44
C GLY A 42 14.38 -10.73 -3.67
N LYS A 43 13.05 -10.84 -3.50
CA LYS A 43 12.12 -9.70 -3.59
C LYS A 43 11.66 -9.23 -2.22
N GLU A 44 11.54 -7.91 -2.05
CA GLU A 44 10.87 -7.31 -0.89
C GLU A 44 9.37 -7.40 -1.07
N ILE A 45 8.70 -8.01 -0.10
CA ILE A 45 7.24 -8.13 -0.03
C ILE A 45 6.75 -7.82 1.39
N ASN A 46 5.46 -7.73 1.59
CA ASN A 46 4.85 -7.58 2.91
C ASN A 46 5.47 -6.44 3.72
N GLY A 47 5.31 -5.20 3.25
CA GLY A 47 5.74 -4.04 4.04
C GLY A 47 4.99 -3.95 5.36
N LEU A 48 5.68 -4.23 6.48
CA LEU A 48 5.08 -4.29 7.81
C LEU A 48 5.13 -2.92 8.48
N HIS A 49 4.02 -2.50 9.04
CA HIS A 49 3.92 -1.27 9.83
C HIS A 49 4.47 -1.47 11.25
N GLY A 50 5.18 -0.46 11.74
CA GLY A 50 5.71 -0.46 13.10
C GLY A 50 4.70 0.11 14.10
N TYR A 51 4.60 -0.51 15.27
CA TYR A 51 3.75 -0.08 16.37
C TYR A 51 4.59 0.12 17.64
N VAL A 52 4.46 1.26 18.28
CA VAL A 52 5.08 1.53 19.59
C VAL A 52 4.25 1.01 20.77
N GLN A 53 3.04 0.55 20.49
CA GLN A 53 2.14 -0.07 21.47
C GLN A 53 1.89 -1.53 21.10
N ASP A 54 1.70 -2.37 22.09
CA ASP A 54 1.31 -3.77 21.87
C ASP A 54 -0.10 -3.81 21.24
N MET A 55 -0.16 -4.30 20.02
CA MET A 55 -1.40 -4.43 19.24
C MET A 55 -2.11 -5.76 19.47
N GLY A 56 -1.47 -6.67 20.20
CA GLY A 56 -1.99 -8.02 20.36
C GLY A 56 -2.20 -8.71 19.01
N ASN A 57 -3.28 -9.47 18.86
CA ASN A 57 -3.60 -10.15 17.60
C ASN A 57 -4.24 -9.25 16.51
N ARG A 58 -4.52 -7.98 16.81
CA ARG A 58 -5.21 -7.06 15.88
C ARG A 58 -4.38 -6.75 14.63
N ALA A 59 -3.07 -6.70 14.76
CA ALA A 59 -2.17 -6.44 13.63
C ALA A 59 -1.74 -7.73 12.88
N ALA A 60 -2.24 -8.90 13.28
CA ALA A 60 -1.82 -10.18 12.70
C ALA A 60 -2.41 -10.46 11.30
N GLY A 61 -3.45 -9.72 10.90
CA GLY A 61 -4.22 -9.99 9.68
C GLY A 61 -3.64 -9.40 8.39
N GLU A 62 -2.64 -8.52 8.47
CA GLU A 62 -2.23 -7.73 7.31
C GLU A 62 -1.44 -8.54 6.27
N ALA A 63 -0.60 -9.48 6.70
CA ALA A 63 0.23 -10.25 5.79
C ALA A 63 0.54 -11.66 6.32
N ILE A 64 0.90 -12.55 5.40
CA ILE A 64 1.50 -13.84 5.70
C ILE A 64 2.84 -13.97 4.99
N SER A 65 3.88 -14.36 5.72
CA SER A 65 5.21 -14.58 5.20
C SER A 65 5.50 -16.08 5.12
N VAL A 66 5.78 -16.54 3.91
CA VAL A 66 6.10 -17.95 3.68
C VAL A 66 7.59 -18.16 3.99
N LEU A 67 7.86 -19.15 4.81
CA LEU A 67 9.24 -19.52 5.14
C LEU A 67 9.82 -20.40 4.03
N SER A 68 11.10 -20.18 3.74
CA SER A 68 11.89 -21.05 2.88
C SER A 68 12.02 -22.46 3.46
N SER A 69 12.52 -23.40 2.66
CA SER A 69 12.66 -24.82 3.07
C SER A 69 13.58 -25.01 4.28
N ASP A 70 14.55 -24.12 4.48
CA ASP A 70 15.45 -24.08 5.64
C ASP A 70 14.83 -23.38 6.86
N ARG A 71 13.57 -22.97 6.78
CA ARG A 71 12.81 -22.28 7.83
C ARG A 71 13.44 -20.96 8.26
N ARG A 72 14.00 -20.23 7.33
CA ARG A 72 14.48 -18.87 7.57
C ARG A 72 13.48 -17.85 7.05
N LEU A 73 13.36 -16.76 7.78
CA LEU A 73 12.69 -15.56 7.31
C LEU A 73 13.72 -14.44 7.20
N ASN A 74 13.97 -14.02 5.98
CA ASN A 74 14.85 -12.90 5.73
C ASN A 74 14.05 -11.59 5.76
N LEU A 75 14.61 -10.58 6.42
CA LEU A 75 14.01 -9.27 6.57
C LEU A 75 14.97 -8.19 6.08
N ARG A 76 14.37 -7.15 5.48
CA ARG A 76 15.04 -5.89 5.15
C ARG A 76 14.33 -4.77 5.90
N ILE A 77 15.07 -4.05 6.73
CA ILE A 77 14.56 -2.97 7.56
C ILE A 77 15.11 -1.67 7.00
N HIS A 78 14.24 -0.87 6.41
CA HIS A 78 14.56 0.48 5.97
C HIS A 78 14.57 1.40 7.19
N GLU A 79 15.73 1.91 7.55
CA GLU A 79 15.98 2.56 8.84
C GLU A 79 15.40 3.97 8.95
N PHE A 80 15.27 4.69 7.84
CA PHE A 80 14.79 6.10 7.81
C PHE A 80 15.44 6.98 8.89
N GLY A 81 16.79 6.88 8.99
CA GLY A 81 17.57 7.66 9.97
C GLY A 81 17.60 7.08 11.39
N ASN A 82 16.90 5.98 11.66
CA ASN A 82 16.98 5.32 12.97
C ASN A 82 18.24 4.47 13.10
N THR A 83 18.77 4.37 14.30
CA THR A 83 19.85 3.42 14.62
C THR A 83 19.26 2.23 15.35
N ILE A 84 19.32 1.05 14.75
CA ILE A 84 18.83 -0.19 15.35
C ILE A 84 19.87 -0.72 16.34
N THR A 85 19.45 -0.98 17.58
CA THR A 85 20.31 -1.44 18.67
C THR A 85 20.05 -2.86 19.10
N GLU A 86 18.81 -3.35 19.00
CA GLU A 86 18.45 -4.71 19.37
C GLU A 86 17.37 -5.21 18.41
N ILE A 87 17.43 -6.49 18.05
CA ILE A 87 16.39 -7.19 17.28
C ILE A 87 16.06 -8.49 18.01
N SER A 88 14.79 -8.74 18.24
CA SER A 88 14.31 -10.01 18.79
C SER A 88 12.96 -10.37 18.19
N TYR A 89 12.56 -11.62 18.27
CA TYR A 89 11.24 -12.03 17.81
C TYR A 89 10.59 -13.07 18.74
N GLU A 90 9.27 -13.11 18.67
CA GLU A 90 8.46 -14.14 19.29
C GLU A 90 7.60 -14.82 18.23
N ILE A 91 7.44 -16.13 18.37
CA ILE A 91 6.46 -16.90 17.63
C ILE A 91 5.40 -17.38 18.59
N ARG A 92 4.16 -17.12 18.25
CA ARG A 92 2.98 -17.50 19.01
C ARG A 92 1.97 -18.22 18.12
N ASN A 93 1.06 -18.95 18.72
CA ASN A 93 -0.14 -19.37 18.00
C ASN A 93 -1.04 -18.16 17.69
N LEU A 94 -1.94 -18.28 16.73
CA LEU A 94 -2.77 -17.16 16.27
C LEU A 94 -3.69 -16.57 17.34
N SER A 95 -4.05 -17.33 18.38
CA SER A 95 -4.82 -16.84 19.53
C SER A 95 -3.95 -16.10 20.56
N MET A 96 -2.63 -16.09 20.41
CA MET A 96 -1.61 -15.47 21.27
C MET A 96 -1.52 -16.04 22.70
N ASP A 97 -2.27 -17.05 23.04
CA ASP A 97 -2.29 -17.65 24.38
C ASP A 97 -1.08 -18.57 24.65
N ARG A 98 -0.34 -18.96 23.60
CA ARG A 98 0.82 -19.84 23.69
C ARG A 98 2.05 -19.23 22.99
N LEU A 99 3.10 -19.00 23.78
CA LEU A 99 4.44 -18.72 23.27
C LEU A 99 5.08 -20.04 22.79
N ILE A 100 5.59 -20.04 21.56
CA ILE A 100 6.26 -21.20 20.93
C ILE A 100 7.76 -21.00 20.96
N GLU A 101 8.21 -19.81 20.55
CA GLU A 101 9.63 -19.47 20.47
C GLU A 101 9.83 -17.99 20.82
N ARG A 102 10.97 -17.69 21.48
CA ARG A 102 11.48 -16.34 21.66
C ARG A 102 12.98 -16.36 21.44
N THR A 103 13.46 -15.48 20.59
CA THR A 103 14.88 -15.45 20.21
C THR A 103 15.36 -13.99 20.13
N GLU A 104 16.49 -13.72 20.78
CA GLU A 104 17.26 -12.49 20.60
C GLU A 104 18.31 -12.74 19.51
N LEU A 105 18.44 -11.80 18.59
CA LEU A 105 19.39 -11.91 17.49
C LEU A 105 20.67 -11.13 17.84
N SER A 106 21.81 -11.73 17.52
CA SER A 106 23.12 -11.12 17.71
C SER A 106 23.81 -10.76 16.40
N ASP A 107 23.24 -11.19 15.29
CA ASP A 107 23.88 -11.06 13.97
C ASP A 107 22.93 -10.44 12.95
N TRP A 108 23.27 -9.22 12.52
CA TRP A 108 22.66 -8.50 11.40
C TRP A 108 23.66 -7.52 10.79
N SER A 109 23.38 -7.05 9.58
CA SER A 109 24.23 -6.07 8.93
C SER A 109 23.41 -4.84 8.51
N SER A 110 23.98 -3.65 8.73
CA SER A 110 23.41 -2.38 8.25
C SER A 110 24.33 -1.79 7.20
N LYS A 111 23.75 -1.44 6.05
CA LYS A 111 24.43 -0.78 4.95
C LYS A 111 23.49 0.18 4.25
N GLU A 112 23.94 1.41 4.04
CA GLU A 112 23.20 2.45 3.28
C GLU A 112 21.77 2.69 3.79
N GLY A 113 21.56 2.61 5.13
CA GLY A 113 20.25 2.84 5.76
C GLY A 113 19.30 1.64 5.66
N ILE A 114 19.83 0.46 5.29
CA ILE A 114 19.06 -0.80 5.27
C ILE A 114 19.75 -1.81 6.16
N THR A 115 19.03 -2.27 7.18
CA THR A 115 19.44 -3.41 8.00
C THR A 115 18.88 -4.70 7.42
N THR A 116 19.76 -5.67 7.18
CA THR A 116 19.36 -7.03 6.76
C THR A 116 19.57 -8.00 7.90
N VAL A 117 18.58 -8.85 8.15
CA VAL A 117 18.58 -9.85 9.21
C VAL A 117 17.86 -11.12 8.78
N SER A 118 18.38 -12.27 9.18
CA SER A 118 17.76 -13.58 8.92
C SER A 118 17.29 -14.20 10.23
N LEU A 119 16.00 -14.48 10.34
CA LEU A 119 15.41 -15.12 11.50
C LEU A 119 15.46 -16.65 11.36
N PRO A 120 16.26 -17.36 12.15
CA PRO A 120 16.31 -18.83 12.12
C PRO A 120 15.15 -19.39 12.94
N ILE A 121 14.03 -19.75 12.28
CA ILE A 121 12.85 -20.30 12.94
C ILE A 121 13.13 -21.74 13.34
N GLN A 122 13.01 -22.05 14.63
CA GLN A 122 13.30 -23.37 15.15
C GLN A 122 12.23 -24.42 14.79
N ASN A 123 12.54 -25.68 15.04
CA ASN A 123 11.69 -26.82 14.67
C ASN A 123 10.46 -27.00 15.59
N LEU A 124 9.85 -25.92 16.06
CA LEU A 124 8.70 -25.95 16.97
C LEU A 124 7.38 -25.65 16.26
N ILE A 125 7.45 -25.23 14.99
CA ILE A 125 6.29 -24.97 14.15
C ILE A 125 5.95 -26.19 13.29
N SER A 126 4.66 -26.43 13.08
CA SER A 126 4.19 -27.49 12.18
C SER A 126 4.11 -26.97 10.75
N LYS A 127 4.43 -27.84 9.78
CA LYS A 127 4.25 -27.56 8.37
C LYS A 127 2.78 -27.27 8.02
N ASP A 128 2.57 -26.38 7.07
CA ASP A 128 1.26 -25.97 6.54
C ASP A 128 0.31 -25.40 7.62
N LYS A 129 0.87 -24.83 8.68
CA LYS A 129 0.14 -24.11 9.71
C LYS A 129 0.66 -22.69 9.87
N ALA A 130 -0.27 -21.76 10.00
CA ALA A 130 0.06 -20.37 10.26
C ALA A 130 0.32 -20.13 11.76
N TYR A 131 1.30 -19.28 12.03
CA TYR A 131 1.67 -18.80 13.35
C TYR A 131 1.81 -17.28 13.31
N LEU A 132 1.71 -16.62 14.45
CA LEU A 132 2.00 -15.21 14.58
C LEU A 132 3.48 -15.00 14.91
N LEU A 133 4.16 -14.19 14.13
CA LEU A 133 5.48 -13.66 14.42
C LEU A 133 5.35 -12.20 14.87
N ILE A 134 5.93 -11.88 16.02
CA ILE A 134 6.08 -10.53 16.56
C ILE A 134 7.58 -10.22 16.53
N LEU A 135 7.97 -9.31 15.63
CA LEU A 135 9.32 -8.80 15.56
C LEU A 135 9.43 -7.56 16.46
N ASN A 136 10.39 -7.55 17.36
CA ASN A 136 10.71 -6.41 18.19
C ASN A 136 12.00 -5.77 17.69
N VAL A 137 11.93 -4.53 17.30
CA VAL A 137 13.08 -3.72 16.88
C VAL A 137 13.22 -2.57 17.88
N LYS A 138 14.38 -2.46 18.51
CA LYS A 138 14.71 -1.36 19.40
C LYS A 138 15.63 -0.39 18.68
N THR A 139 15.25 0.86 18.69
CA THR A 139 16.09 1.97 18.26
C THR A 139 16.67 2.71 19.47
N ALA A 140 17.49 3.72 19.23
CA ALA A 140 18.00 4.56 20.31
C ALA A 140 16.88 5.28 21.09
N GLU A 141 15.71 5.51 20.44
CA GLU A 141 14.62 6.29 21.01
C GLU A 141 13.47 5.47 21.55
N GLN A 142 13.15 4.31 20.92
CA GLN A 142 11.94 3.57 21.25
C GLN A 142 12.01 2.10 20.84
N GLN A 143 11.09 1.29 21.40
CA GLN A 143 10.86 -0.09 21.02
C GLN A 143 9.66 -0.15 20.09
N ILE A 144 9.81 -0.86 18.97
CA ILE A 144 8.82 -0.95 17.90
C ILE A 144 8.51 -2.42 17.67
N GLN A 145 7.24 -2.74 17.51
CA GLN A 145 6.76 -4.09 17.21
C GLN A 145 6.18 -4.14 15.80
N TYR A 146 6.49 -5.22 15.10
CA TYR A 146 5.96 -5.55 13.78
C TYR A 146 5.30 -6.92 13.85
N TYR A 147 4.21 -7.08 13.12
CA TYR A 147 3.39 -8.29 13.18
C TYR A 147 3.22 -8.87 11.79
N THR A 148 3.42 -10.17 11.65
CA THR A 148 3.08 -10.91 10.44
C THR A 148 2.73 -12.34 10.81
N ARG A 149 1.87 -12.96 10.02
CA ARG A 149 1.73 -14.41 10.11
C ARG A 149 2.89 -15.06 9.37
N ILE A 150 3.32 -16.20 9.84
CA ILE A 150 4.33 -17.02 9.16
C ILE A 150 3.77 -18.40 8.88
N MET A 151 4.17 -18.98 7.77
CA MET A 151 3.85 -20.36 7.41
C MET A 151 5.08 -21.05 6.82
N TRP A 152 5.40 -22.22 7.35
CA TRP A 152 6.39 -23.10 6.75
C TRP A 152 5.69 -24.09 5.82
N THR A 153 6.05 -24.08 4.55
CA THR A 153 5.47 -24.95 3.52
C THR A 153 6.51 -25.28 2.45
N ASP A 154 6.39 -26.44 1.83
CA ASP A 154 7.26 -26.81 0.68
C ASP A 154 6.73 -26.27 -0.65
N ALA A 155 5.63 -25.55 -0.64
CA ALA A 155 4.98 -25.15 -1.87
C ALA A 155 5.59 -23.88 -2.47
N PRO A 156 6.26 -23.94 -3.63
CA PRO A 156 6.75 -22.75 -4.35
C PRO A 156 5.61 -21.85 -4.89
N ARG A 157 4.36 -22.29 -4.72
CA ARG A 157 3.14 -21.68 -5.26
C ARG A 157 2.89 -20.26 -4.81
N ALA A 158 3.33 -19.90 -3.61
CA ALA A 158 3.25 -18.51 -3.13
C ALA A 158 4.07 -17.58 -4.04
N LEU A 159 5.28 -18.00 -4.45
CA LEU A 159 6.10 -17.23 -5.38
C LEU A 159 5.41 -17.08 -6.74
N ASP A 160 4.88 -18.17 -7.28
CA ASP A 160 4.17 -18.15 -8.56
C ASP A 160 2.95 -17.23 -8.53
N MET A 161 2.22 -17.19 -7.39
CA MET A 161 1.08 -16.27 -7.21
C MET A 161 1.53 -14.81 -7.12
N LEU A 162 2.61 -14.51 -6.38
CA LEU A 162 3.18 -13.18 -6.30
C LEU A 162 3.67 -12.69 -7.68
N GLN A 163 4.35 -13.55 -8.43
CA GLN A 163 4.82 -13.25 -9.78
C GLN A 163 3.65 -13.00 -10.74
N LEU A 164 2.62 -13.85 -10.71
CA LEU A 164 1.43 -13.68 -11.55
C LEU A 164 0.72 -12.35 -11.25
N ALA A 165 0.57 -11.98 -9.97
CA ALA A 165 -0.07 -10.73 -9.59
C ALA A 165 0.74 -9.52 -10.09
N GLU A 166 2.07 -9.51 -9.89
CA GLU A 166 2.95 -8.44 -10.38
C GLU A 166 2.92 -8.34 -11.91
N GLU A 167 3.06 -9.47 -12.61
CA GLU A 167 3.02 -9.49 -14.08
C GLU A 167 1.67 -9.04 -14.62
N PHE A 168 0.58 -9.47 -14.01
CA PHE A 168 -0.77 -9.05 -14.38
C PHE A 168 -0.91 -7.54 -14.27
N THR A 169 -0.56 -6.97 -13.11
CA THR A 169 -0.59 -5.52 -12.88
C THR A 169 0.25 -4.77 -13.91
N ARG A 170 1.51 -5.17 -14.13
CA ARG A 170 2.41 -4.50 -15.09
C ARG A 170 1.89 -4.60 -16.53
N LYS A 171 1.42 -5.78 -16.95
CA LYS A 171 0.87 -5.98 -18.30
C LYS A 171 -0.42 -5.20 -18.54
N SER A 172 -1.24 -5.00 -17.51
CA SER A 172 -2.49 -4.22 -17.62
C SER A 172 -2.27 -2.73 -17.94
N LEU A 173 -1.04 -2.22 -17.76
CA LEU A 173 -0.67 -0.86 -18.12
C LEU A 173 -0.37 -0.68 -19.60
N ASP A 174 -0.13 -1.78 -20.34
CA ASP A 174 0.19 -1.77 -21.77
C ASP A 174 -0.85 -2.58 -22.55
N TYR A 175 -1.56 -1.93 -23.47
CA TYR A 175 -2.65 -2.54 -24.24
C TYR A 175 -2.22 -3.79 -25.01
N GLU A 176 -1.03 -3.80 -25.60
CA GLU A 176 -0.55 -4.95 -26.39
C GLU A 176 -0.14 -6.11 -25.49
N GLN A 177 0.54 -5.85 -24.37
CA GLN A 177 0.94 -6.87 -23.43
C GLN A 177 -0.27 -7.46 -22.68
N ALA A 178 -1.27 -6.62 -22.39
CA ALA A 178 -2.50 -7.04 -21.70
C ALA A 178 -3.31 -8.08 -22.48
N LYS A 179 -3.09 -8.26 -23.80
CA LYS A 179 -3.73 -9.31 -24.58
C LYS A 179 -3.47 -10.72 -24.04
N GLU A 180 -2.34 -10.91 -23.36
CA GLU A 180 -2.02 -12.17 -22.69
C GLU A 180 -2.92 -12.43 -21.46
N LEU A 181 -3.54 -11.38 -20.92
CA LEU A 181 -4.40 -11.46 -19.73
C LEU A 181 -5.84 -11.84 -20.06
N VAL A 182 -6.24 -11.79 -21.32
CA VAL A 182 -7.63 -12.06 -21.75
C VAL A 182 -8.15 -13.42 -21.25
N SER A 183 -7.25 -14.42 -21.15
CA SER A 183 -7.62 -15.76 -20.68
C SER A 183 -7.97 -15.82 -19.19
N TYR A 184 -7.70 -14.78 -18.42
CA TYR A 184 -8.04 -14.67 -17.00
C TYR A 184 -9.35 -13.89 -16.77
N LEU A 185 -9.85 -13.17 -17.79
CA LEU A 185 -11.03 -12.33 -17.66
C LEU A 185 -12.32 -13.15 -17.81
N GLU A 186 -13.33 -12.79 -17.05
CA GLU A 186 -14.69 -13.31 -17.11
C GLU A 186 -15.66 -12.21 -17.61
N THR A 187 -15.29 -11.50 -18.66
CA THR A 187 -15.97 -10.30 -19.15
C THR A 187 -17.49 -10.51 -19.23
N SER A 188 -18.26 -9.59 -18.65
CA SER A 188 -19.72 -9.60 -18.65
C SER A 188 -20.28 -8.30 -19.24
N PRO A 189 -21.27 -8.35 -20.14
CA PRO A 189 -21.93 -7.16 -20.63
C PRO A 189 -22.78 -6.44 -19.58
N GLU A 190 -23.02 -7.07 -18.42
CA GLU A 190 -23.78 -6.50 -17.29
C GLU A 190 -22.88 -5.73 -16.32
N GLU A 191 -21.54 -5.79 -16.52
CA GLU A 191 -20.59 -5.11 -15.64
C GLU A 191 -20.65 -3.59 -15.84
N ASP A 192 -20.55 -2.87 -14.74
CA ASP A 192 -20.48 -1.42 -14.76
C ASP A 192 -19.08 -0.94 -15.16
N ASN A 193 -18.94 -0.54 -16.42
CA ASN A 193 -17.70 0.03 -16.97
C ASN A 193 -17.79 1.58 -17.04
N SER A 194 -18.48 2.23 -16.13
CA SER A 194 -18.63 3.69 -16.14
C SER A 194 -17.46 4.43 -15.47
N SER A 195 -16.61 3.75 -14.70
CA SER A 195 -15.53 4.35 -13.93
C SER A 195 -14.29 3.47 -13.89
N LEU A 196 -13.12 4.07 -14.09
CA LEU A 196 -11.81 3.42 -13.85
C LEU A 196 -11.46 3.34 -12.36
N GLY A 197 -12.26 3.96 -11.48
CA GLY A 197 -12.06 3.91 -10.04
C GLY A 197 -12.29 2.54 -9.42
N HIS A 198 -13.06 1.67 -10.10
CA HIS A 198 -13.27 0.28 -9.69
C HIS A 198 -13.40 -0.60 -10.92
N VAL A 199 -12.49 -1.56 -11.07
CA VAL A 199 -12.41 -2.48 -12.21
C VAL A 199 -12.35 -3.90 -11.68
N THR A 200 -13.20 -4.79 -12.17
CA THR A 200 -13.28 -6.19 -11.72
C THR A 200 -12.79 -7.18 -12.77
N ILE A 201 -12.70 -8.45 -12.43
CA ILE A 201 -12.41 -9.54 -13.35
C ILE A 201 -13.42 -9.62 -14.52
N ARG A 202 -14.62 -9.02 -14.36
CA ARG A 202 -15.70 -9.01 -15.35
C ARG A 202 -15.68 -7.77 -16.24
N ALA A 203 -14.84 -6.81 -15.97
CA ALA A 203 -14.74 -5.58 -16.73
C ALA A 203 -14.36 -5.83 -18.20
N SER A 204 -14.63 -4.85 -19.04
CA SER A 204 -14.18 -4.89 -20.44
C SER A 204 -12.65 -4.85 -20.52
N PHE A 205 -12.11 -5.36 -21.61
CA PHE A 205 -10.67 -5.31 -21.85
C PHE A 205 -10.13 -3.87 -21.88
N ASP A 206 -10.91 -2.94 -22.46
CA ASP A 206 -10.53 -1.53 -22.50
C ASP A 206 -10.45 -0.92 -21.09
N HIS A 207 -11.39 -1.26 -20.19
CA HIS A 207 -11.34 -0.82 -18.78
C HIS A 207 -10.17 -1.43 -18.02
N LEU A 208 -9.85 -2.69 -18.25
CA LEU A 208 -8.65 -3.32 -17.70
C LEU A 208 -7.40 -2.53 -18.10
N THR A 209 -7.34 -2.07 -19.35
CA THR A 209 -6.20 -1.35 -19.94
C THR A 209 -6.35 0.16 -19.91
N TRP A 210 -7.02 0.70 -18.89
CA TRP A 210 -7.15 2.12 -18.60
C TRP A 210 -7.89 2.96 -19.66
N ASP A 211 -8.78 2.34 -20.44
CA ASP A 211 -9.72 2.99 -21.35
C ASP A 211 -9.08 4.02 -22.32
N GLY A 212 -7.95 3.62 -22.90
CA GLY A 212 -7.21 4.44 -23.84
C GLY A 212 -6.36 5.56 -23.23
N LEU A 213 -6.28 5.65 -21.92
CA LEU A 213 -5.28 6.48 -21.25
C LEU A 213 -3.90 5.82 -21.39
N HIS A 214 -2.86 6.62 -21.57
CA HIS A 214 -1.50 6.11 -21.43
C HIS A 214 -1.15 6.01 -19.95
N ALA A 215 -0.95 4.77 -19.48
CA ALA A 215 -0.70 4.46 -18.09
C ALA A 215 0.75 4.05 -17.87
N GLU A 216 1.46 4.74 -16.99
CA GLU A 216 2.85 4.42 -16.63
C GLU A 216 2.97 4.26 -15.12
N MET A 217 3.62 3.17 -14.67
CA MET A 217 3.88 2.95 -13.24
C MET A 217 4.95 3.90 -12.72
N GLU A 218 4.67 4.55 -11.61
CA GLU A 218 5.62 5.41 -10.90
C GLU A 218 6.27 4.64 -9.75
N GLY A 219 7.56 4.36 -9.89
CA GLY A 219 8.33 3.60 -8.91
C GLY A 219 8.03 2.09 -8.93
N GLU A 220 8.42 1.39 -7.88
CA GLU A 220 8.18 -0.04 -7.74
C GLU A 220 6.89 -0.31 -6.96
N PRO A 221 6.10 -1.32 -7.37
CA PRO A 221 4.88 -1.68 -6.66
C PRO A 221 5.19 -2.31 -5.31
N ARG A 222 4.32 -2.09 -4.34
CA ARG A 222 4.33 -2.81 -3.06
C ARG A 222 3.45 -4.04 -3.17
N ILE A 223 4.04 -5.21 -2.96
CA ILE A 223 3.35 -6.49 -3.09
C ILE A 223 3.16 -7.09 -1.69
N THR A 224 1.94 -7.46 -1.37
CA THR A 224 1.60 -8.09 -0.09
C THR A 224 0.90 -9.41 -0.31
N LEU A 225 1.43 -10.48 0.25
CA LEU A 225 0.74 -11.75 0.37
C LEU A 225 -0.18 -11.67 1.59
N GLN A 226 -1.47 -11.42 1.37
CA GLN A 226 -2.43 -11.21 2.45
C GLN A 226 -2.87 -12.54 3.08
N GLU A 227 -3.17 -13.54 2.24
CA GLU A 227 -3.59 -14.86 2.68
C GLU A 227 -2.90 -15.94 1.84
N PHE A 228 -2.59 -17.06 2.50
CA PHE A 228 -2.06 -18.25 1.84
C PHE A 228 -2.30 -19.50 2.70
N ASP A 229 -2.84 -20.56 2.11
CA ASP A 229 -3.08 -21.85 2.77
C ASP A 229 -2.37 -23.03 2.09
N GLY A 230 -1.52 -22.75 1.09
CA GLY A 230 -0.83 -23.75 0.29
C GLY A 230 -1.54 -24.06 -1.04
N ILE A 231 -2.83 -23.70 -1.20
CA ILE A 231 -3.63 -23.90 -2.40
C ILE A 231 -4.27 -22.59 -2.85
N MET A 232 -4.88 -21.87 -1.93
CA MET A 232 -5.48 -20.55 -2.14
C MET A 232 -4.50 -19.48 -1.70
N GLY A 233 -4.47 -18.35 -2.42
CA GLY A 233 -3.71 -17.19 -2.05
C GLY A 233 -4.45 -15.90 -2.39
N GLN A 234 -4.24 -14.89 -1.55
CA GLN A 234 -4.68 -13.52 -1.82
C GLN A 234 -3.45 -12.62 -1.86
N VAL A 235 -3.28 -11.92 -2.98
CA VAL A 235 -2.17 -11.00 -3.20
C VAL A 235 -2.73 -9.62 -3.48
N GLN A 236 -2.14 -8.62 -2.87
CA GLN A 236 -2.41 -7.21 -3.12
C GLN A 236 -1.17 -6.57 -3.75
N VAL A 237 -1.37 -5.76 -4.79
CA VAL A 237 -0.34 -4.96 -5.44
C VAL A 237 -0.76 -3.51 -5.39
N GLN A 238 -0.02 -2.69 -4.63
CA GLN A 238 -0.25 -1.24 -4.51
C GLN A 238 0.81 -0.49 -5.31
N TYR A 239 0.39 0.47 -6.13
CA TYR A 239 1.29 1.23 -6.98
C TYR A 239 0.74 2.61 -7.31
N TYR A 240 1.64 3.50 -7.70
CA TYR A 240 1.28 4.78 -8.29
C TYR A 240 1.31 4.67 -9.80
N VAL A 241 0.32 5.28 -10.44
CA VAL A 241 0.21 5.29 -11.91
C VAL A 241 0.01 6.71 -12.41
N ARG A 242 0.85 7.10 -13.37
CA ARG A 242 0.69 8.31 -14.16
C ARG A 242 -0.21 8.00 -15.34
N LEU A 243 -1.30 8.74 -15.45
CA LEU A 243 -2.28 8.61 -16.53
C LEU A 243 -2.21 9.84 -17.40
N THR A 244 -2.01 9.65 -18.72
CA THR A 244 -1.97 10.74 -19.69
C THR A 244 -3.11 10.57 -20.69
N ASP A 245 -3.96 11.60 -20.84
CA ASP A 245 -5.06 11.57 -21.79
C ASP A 245 -4.61 11.93 -23.23
N SER A 246 -5.54 11.83 -24.20
CA SER A 246 -5.29 12.12 -25.59
C SER A 246 -4.91 13.58 -25.88
N GLN A 247 -5.09 14.49 -24.91
CA GLN A 247 -4.72 15.90 -24.99
C GLN A 247 -3.36 16.18 -24.32
N GLY A 248 -2.72 15.15 -23.77
CA GLY A 248 -1.45 15.28 -23.06
C GLY A 248 -1.59 15.78 -21.62
N LYS A 249 -2.80 15.77 -21.06
CA LYS A 249 -3.02 16.12 -19.65
C LYS A 249 -2.65 14.94 -18.78
N GLU A 250 -1.75 15.17 -17.84
CA GLU A 250 -1.30 14.17 -16.89
C GLU A 250 -2.10 14.24 -15.58
N SER A 251 -2.31 13.08 -14.99
CA SER A 251 -2.82 12.93 -13.62
C SER A 251 -2.12 11.77 -12.95
N LEU A 252 -1.98 11.84 -11.62
CA LEU A 252 -1.40 10.77 -10.80
C LEU A 252 -2.53 10.10 -10.02
N ALA A 253 -2.54 8.78 -10.01
CA ALA A 253 -3.46 7.98 -9.21
C ALA A 253 -2.69 6.97 -8.35
N GLU A 254 -3.24 6.63 -7.20
CA GLU A 254 -2.87 5.45 -6.42
C GLU A 254 -3.83 4.33 -6.81
N ALA A 255 -3.28 3.19 -7.16
CA ALA A 255 -4.04 2.01 -7.55
C ALA A 255 -3.67 0.83 -6.64
N GLU A 256 -4.68 0.00 -6.40
CA GLU A 256 -4.57 -1.20 -5.60
C GLU A 256 -5.27 -2.35 -6.33
N ASP A 257 -4.49 -3.31 -6.78
CA ASP A 257 -4.96 -4.53 -7.43
C ASP A 257 -5.04 -5.67 -6.40
N ASN A 258 -6.19 -6.29 -6.24
CA ASN A 258 -6.44 -7.40 -5.32
C ASN A 258 -6.73 -8.67 -6.12
N PHE A 259 -5.97 -9.72 -5.86
CA PHE A 259 -6.02 -10.99 -6.54
C PHE A 259 -6.42 -12.10 -5.58
N ALA A 260 -7.49 -12.85 -5.89
CA ALA A 260 -7.76 -14.12 -5.24
C ALA A 260 -7.43 -15.25 -6.22
N MET A 261 -6.51 -16.11 -5.84
CA MET A 261 -5.96 -17.14 -6.72
C MET A 261 -6.08 -18.53 -6.11
N LYS A 262 -6.21 -19.52 -6.97
CA LYS A 262 -6.22 -20.94 -6.60
C LYS A 262 -5.25 -21.71 -7.47
N TRP A 263 -4.36 -22.45 -6.83
CA TRP A 263 -3.50 -23.39 -7.51
C TRP A 263 -4.18 -24.75 -7.67
N ASN A 264 -4.00 -25.37 -8.82
CA ASN A 264 -4.23 -26.79 -9.02
C ASN A 264 -2.94 -27.46 -9.56
N GLU A 265 -2.98 -28.76 -9.80
CA GLU A 265 -1.80 -29.51 -10.26
C GLU A 265 -1.22 -29.06 -11.61
N GLN A 266 -1.89 -28.18 -12.33
CA GLN A 266 -1.50 -27.74 -13.68
C GLN A 266 -1.15 -26.24 -13.76
N ARG A 267 -1.95 -25.38 -13.08
CA ARG A 267 -1.79 -23.92 -13.17
C ARG A 267 -2.43 -23.18 -12.00
N ILE A 268 -2.13 -21.88 -11.93
CA ILE A 268 -2.87 -20.95 -11.07
C ILE A 268 -4.10 -20.45 -11.82
N TYR A 269 -5.24 -20.46 -11.14
CA TYR A 269 -6.49 -19.85 -11.59
C TYR A 269 -6.68 -18.54 -10.85
N LEU A 270 -7.00 -17.49 -11.59
CA LEU A 270 -7.47 -16.24 -11.05
C LEU A 270 -8.97 -16.38 -10.76
N MET A 271 -9.32 -16.40 -9.48
CA MET A 271 -10.70 -16.59 -9.00
C MET A 271 -11.44 -15.28 -8.86
N ASN A 272 -10.72 -14.22 -8.53
CA ASN A 272 -11.21 -12.87 -8.50
C ASN A 272 -10.06 -11.87 -8.74
N TYR A 273 -10.40 -10.76 -9.35
CA TYR A 273 -9.53 -9.60 -9.52
C TYR A 273 -10.36 -8.34 -9.33
N GLU A 274 -9.82 -7.41 -8.55
CA GLU A 274 -10.39 -6.09 -8.36
C GLU A 274 -9.28 -5.06 -8.33
N ARG A 275 -9.44 -3.97 -9.10
CA ARG A 275 -8.61 -2.77 -9.02
C ARG A 275 -9.44 -1.65 -8.42
N ASN A 276 -8.90 -0.99 -7.41
CA ASN A 276 -9.39 0.28 -6.92
C ASN A 276 -8.37 1.36 -7.24
N ALA A 277 -8.78 2.45 -7.91
CA ALA A 277 -7.88 3.53 -8.28
C ALA A 277 -8.46 4.89 -7.87
N ASN A 278 -7.62 5.71 -7.23
CA ASN A 278 -8.01 7.03 -6.76
C ASN A 278 -7.02 8.08 -7.23
N HIS A 279 -7.53 9.18 -7.79
CA HIS A 279 -6.67 10.30 -8.14
C HIS A 279 -6.03 10.92 -6.90
N ILE A 280 -4.74 11.19 -6.99
CA ILE A 280 -4.03 11.92 -5.94
C ILE A 280 -4.29 13.41 -6.13
N PHE A 281 -4.81 14.04 -5.09
CA PHE A 281 -5.02 15.46 -5.08
C PHE A 281 -3.67 16.20 -4.96
N THR A 282 -3.26 16.85 -6.05
CA THR A 282 -1.97 17.57 -6.11
C THR A 282 -2.09 19.05 -5.81
N GLY A 283 -3.31 19.57 -5.57
CA GLY A 283 -3.55 21.00 -5.40
C GLY A 283 -3.30 21.84 -6.66
N SER A 284 -3.26 21.19 -7.84
CA SER A 284 -2.95 21.81 -9.13
C SER A 284 -3.97 22.86 -9.54
N GLU A 285 -3.61 23.70 -10.54
CA GLU A 285 -4.47 24.70 -11.15
C GLU A 285 -5.82 24.10 -11.57
N GLY A 286 -6.91 24.66 -11.05
CA GLY A 286 -8.28 24.15 -11.25
C GLY A 286 -8.87 23.41 -10.07
N ALA A 287 -8.06 22.96 -9.09
CA ALA A 287 -8.58 22.38 -7.85
C ALA A 287 -9.41 23.39 -7.05
N PHE A 288 -9.10 24.68 -7.19
CA PHE A 288 -9.81 25.77 -6.57
C PHE A 288 -10.52 26.61 -7.64
N SER A 289 -11.86 26.59 -7.69
CA SER A 289 -12.64 27.40 -8.60
C SER A 289 -13.73 28.17 -7.84
N GLY A 290 -13.50 29.43 -7.58
CA GLY A 290 -14.40 30.29 -6.84
C GLY A 290 -14.62 29.78 -5.40
N LYS A 291 -15.81 29.23 -5.13
CA LYS A 291 -16.18 28.65 -3.82
C LYS A 291 -16.13 27.12 -3.81
N ARG A 292 -15.53 26.49 -4.81
CA ARG A 292 -15.47 25.03 -4.95
C ARG A 292 -14.03 24.56 -4.85
N ILE A 293 -13.86 23.40 -4.22
CA ILE A 293 -12.62 22.65 -4.19
C ILE A 293 -12.90 21.33 -4.90
N VAL A 294 -12.13 21.01 -5.94
CA VAL A 294 -12.18 19.72 -6.64
C VAL A 294 -11.13 18.82 -5.99
N LEU A 295 -11.59 17.79 -5.26
CA LEU A 295 -10.72 16.88 -4.50
C LEU A 295 -10.18 15.71 -5.34
N GLY A 296 -10.58 15.60 -6.62
CA GLY A 296 -10.15 14.49 -7.49
C GLY A 296 -10.74 13.13 -7.09
N ILE A 297 -11.84 13.12 -6.33
CA ILE A 297 -12.48 11.88 -5.88
C ILE A 297 -13.15 11.23 -7.08
N SER A 298 -12.80 9.97 -7.35
CA SER A 298 -13.31 9.20 -8.50
C SER A 298 -14.60 8.44 -8.20
N ASP A 299 -14.88 8.13 -6.93
CA ASP A 299 -16.13 7.50 -6.48
C ASP A 299 -16.88 8.40 -5.50
N GLU A 300 -17.90 9.09 -6.00
CA GLU A 300 -18.77 9.95 -5.16
C GLU A 300 -19.73 9.13 -4.27
N ALA A 301 -20.04 7.89 -4.63
CA ALA A 301 -20.99 7.05 -3.90
C ALA A 301 -20.40 6.54 -2.57
N GLY A 302 -19.07 6.41 -2.51
CA GLY A 302 -18.33 6.01 -1.30
C GLY A 302 -18.20 7.11 -0.25
N ILE A 303 -18.63 8.37 -0.55
CA ILE A 303 -18.42 9.50 0.34
C ILE A 303 -19.64 9.75 1.23
N GLY A 304 -19.47 9.53 2.52
CA GLY A 304 -20.42 9.98 3.54
C GLY A 304 -20.08 11.39 4.02
N THR A 305 -21.06 12.33 3.95
CA THR A 305 -20.90 13.65 4.53
C THR A 305 -21.66 13.75 5.85
N VAL A 306 -20.97 14.18 6.90
CA VAL A 306 -21.61 14.50 8.19
C VAL A 306 -21.54 15.99 8.42
N LYS A 307 -22.69 16.62 8.54
CA LYS A 307 -22.80 18.06 8.78
C LYS A 307 -22.77 18.32 10.29
N SER A 308 -21.82 19.12 10.75
CA SER A 308 -21.80 19.59 12.13
C SER A 308 -23.00 20.49 12.43
N ARG A 309 -23.48 20.46 13.70
CA ARG A 309 -24.43 21.44 14.20
C ARG A 309 -23.83 22.85 14.34
N ILE A 310 -22.49 22.94 14.34
CA ILE A 310 -21.78 24.22 14.36
C ILE A 310 -21.61 24.67 12.91
N PRO A 311 -22.13 25.87 12.53
CA PRO A 311 -22.00 26.36 11.17
C PRO A 311 -20.54 26.48 10.75
N GLY A 312 -20.20 25.96 9.57
CA GLY A 312 -18.86 26.07 8.96
C GLY A 312 -17.93 24.88 9.18
N ILE A 313 -18.32 23.83 9.92
CA ILE A 313 -17.53 22.61 10.07
C ILE A 313 -18.20 21.46 9.31
N PHE A 314 -17.43 20.84 8.39
CA PHE A 314 -17.84 19.67 7.62
C PHE A 314 -16.81 18.54 7.86
N PHE A 315 -17.30 17.32 8.00
CA PHE A 315 -16.47 16.12 8.02
C PHE A 315 -16.77 15.32 6.76
N LEU A 316 -15.70 14.88 6.06
CA LEU A 316 -15.74 13.89 4.99
C LEU A 316 -15.32 12.54 5.61
N LYS A 317 -16.06 11.50 5.30
CA LYS A 317 -15.76 10.14 5.74
C LYS A 317 -15.65 9.25 4.51
#